data_2712b3de8e2a788b26e45e4455f84d04
#
_entry.id   2712b3de8e2a788b26e45e4455f84d04
#
_cell.length_a   1.000
_cell.length_b   1.000
_cell.length_c   1.000
_cell.angle_alpha   90.00
_cell.angle_beta   90.00
_cell.angle_gamma   90.00
#
_symmetry.space_group_name_H-M   'P 1'
#
loop_
_entity.id
_entity.type
_entity.pdbx_description
1 polymer ?
#
loop_
_entity_poly.entity_id
_entity_poly.type
_entity_poly.pdbx_seq_one_letter_code
_entity_poly.pdbx_strand_id
1 'polypeptide(L)'
;MRGVLMTEGDRVRRVYCADTFVGSKPPQSPPLAVLFRPLFSLVSLAASVPSKRFSRWLFSKLIRLQSSFPADEANTADDAVRSFLFYLRNGNAFSPGKGVCTGNGIASVQSHFARLGLLDKQVVFLKGFFSDTLPTAPIERLSLLRLDGDLYASTRDALEHMYPKLSPGGFCIVDDYYSFQECRRAVDEYRELHHIGEEMVSIDEASVFWRRRKL
;
A
#
# COMPACT_ATOMS: atom_id res chain seq x y z
N MET A 1 -6.26 0.57 -17.39
CA MET A 1 -5.32 -0.32 -18.12
C MET A 1 -6.04 -1.41 -18.92
N ARG A 2 -6.87 -2.30 -18.34
CA ARG A 2 -7.56 -3.35 -19.11
C ARG A 2 -8.43 -2.79 -20.26
N GLY A 3 -9.16 -1.71 -20.03
CA GLY A 3 -9.95 -1.05 -21.08
C GLY A 3 -9.10 -0.59 -22.28
N VAL A 4 -7.92 -0.04 -22.02
CA VAL A 4 -6.98 0.36 -23.08
C VAL A 4 -6.51 -0.85 -23.89
N LEU A 5 -6.13 -1.96 -23.24
CA LEU A 5 -5.73 -3.17 -23.94
C LEU A 5 -6.87 -3.70 -24.82
N MET A 6 -8.10 -3.63 -24.34
CA MET A 6 -9.28 -4.05 -25.09
C MET A 6 -9.53 -3.17 -26.33
N THR A 7 -9.41 -1.83 -26.17
CA THR A 7 -9.59 -0.87 -27.27
C THR A 7 -8.52 -1.04 -28.34
N GLU A 8 -7.27 -1.32 -27.93
CA GLU A 8 -6.15 -1.57 -28.83
C GLU A 8 -6.13 -3.00 -29.41
N GLY A 9 -7.12 -3.82 -29.09
CA GLY A 9 -7.20 -5.21 -29.55
C GLY A 9 -6.13 -6.14 -28.99
N ASP A 10 -5.43 -5.72 -27.94
CA ASP A 10 -4.39 -6.53 -27.29
C ASP A 10 -5.00 -7.72 -26.55
N ARG A 11 -4.66 -8.93 -27.00
CA ARG A 11 -5.14 -10.19 -26.41
C ARG A 11 -4.06 -10.98 -25.68
N VAL A 12 -2.85 -10.44 -25.59
CA VAL A 12 -1.66 -11.12 -25.04
C VAL A 12 -1.30 -10.58 -23.67
N ARG A 13 -1.21 -9.25 -23.54
CA ARG A 13 -0.82 -8.60 -22.29
C ARG A 13 -1.87 -8.82 -21.21
N ARG A 14 -1.41 -8.99 -19.97
CA ARG A 14 -2.25 -9.22 -18.80
C ARG A 14 -2.24 -8.01 -17.88
N VAL A 15 -3.31 -7.86 -17.12
CA VAL A 15 -3.42 -6.92 -16.00
C VAL A 15 -3.43 -7.72 -14.72
N TYR A 16 -2.43 -7.52 -13.88
CA TYR A 16 -2.33 -8.13 -12.57
C TYR A 16 -2.85 -7.16 -11.51
N CYS A 17 -3.77 -7.62 -10.70
CA CYS A 17 -4.31 -6.91 -9.55
C CYS A 17 -3.84 -7.65 -8.29
N ALA A 18 -2.81 -7.12 -7.63
CA ALA A 18 -2.25 -7.69 -6.41
C ALA A 18 -2.76 -6.90 -5.20
N ASP A 19 -3.37 -7.57 -4.24
CA ASP A 19 -3.88 -7.00 -3.00
C ASP A 19 -4.21 -8.13 -2.01
N THR A 20 -4.26 -7.84 -0.73
CA THR A 20 -4.79 -8.77 0.27
C THR A 20 -6.27 -9.06 0.04
N PHE A 21 -7.03 -8.11 -0.49
CA PHE A 21 -8.49 -8.10 -0.66
C PHE A 21 -9.27 -8.33 0.65
N VAL A 22 -8.61 -8.15 1.79
CA VAL A 22 -9.20 -8.31 3.12
C VAL A 22 -8.85 -7.13 4.05
N GLY A 23 -8.15 -6.13 3.53
CA GLY A 23 -7.60 -5.01 4.29
C GLY A 23 -6.29 -5.37 5.03
N SER A 24 -5.69 -4.39 5.67
CA SER A 24 -4.47 -4.58 6.44
C SER A 24 -4.74 -5.35 7.73
N LYS A 25 -3.88 -6.32 8.07
CA LYS A 25 -3.94 -6.99 9.38
C LYS A 25 -3.45 -6.02 10.47
N PRO A 26 -4.02 -6.09 11.68
CA PRO A 26 -3.39 -5.45 12.82
C PRO A 26 -2.00 -6.08 13.07
N PRO A 27 -1.03 -5.31 13.60
CA PRO A 27 0.32 -5.81 13.88
C PRO A 27 0.29 -7.08 14.74
N GLN A 28 1.01 -8.12 14.31
CA GLN A 28 0.99 -9.45 14.93
C GLN A 28 2.12 -9.65 15.96
N SER A 29 2.92 -8.63 16.30
CA SER A 29 3.98 -8.79 17.31
C SER A 29 3.36 -8.97 18.72
N PRO A 30 3.66 -10.09 19.42
CA PRO A 30 3.01 -10.43 20.70
C PRO A 30 3.13 -9.38 21.80
N PRO A 31 4.25 -8.69 22.04
CA PRO A 31 4.32 -7.69 23.10
C PRO A 31 3.52 -6.42 22.79
N LEU A 32 3.49 -6.00 21.54
CA LEU A 32 2.79 -4.78 21.11
C LEU A 32 1.28 -5.00 20.98
N ALA A 33 0.83 -6.16 20.49
CA ALA A 33 -0.58 -6.48 20.38
C ALA A 33 -1.27 -6.52 21.76
N VAL A 34 -0.57 -6.95 22.81
CA VAL A 34 -1.09 -6.97 24.20
C VAL A 34 -1.16 -5.55 24.77
N LEU A 35 -0.18 -4.68 24.48
CA LEU A 35 -0.18 -3.29 24.93
C LEU A 35 -1.21 -2.43 24.15
N PHE A 36 -1.41 -2.72 22.87
CA PHE A 36 -2.29 -1.95 22.00
C PHE A 36 -3.76 -2.40 22.05
N ARG A 37 -4.08 -3.64 22.48
CA ARG A 37 -5.48 -4.09 22.64
C ARG A 37 -6.32 -3.12 23.48
N PRO A 38 -5.93 -2.72 24.71
CA PRO A 38 -6.68 -1.73 25.48
C PRO A 38 -6.65 -0.34 24.85
N LEU A 39 -5.56 0.02 24.15
CA LEU A 39 -5.45 1.29 23.42
C LEU A 39 -6.39 1.34 22.21
N PHE A 40 -6.50 0.24 21.46
CA PHE A 40 -7.46 0.09 20.35
C PHE A 40 -8.90 0.21 20.84
N SER A 41 -9.22 -0.36 21.99
CA SER A 41 -10.55 -0.20 22.60
C SER A 41 -10.82 1.23 23.06
N LEU A 42 -9.83 1.91 23.65
CA LEU A 42 -9.93 3.31 24.06
C LEU A 42 -10.02 4.27 22.86
N VAL A 43 -9.32 3.99 21.76
CA VAL A 43 -9.37 4.80 20.54
C VAL A 43 -10.68 4.58 19.78
N SER A 44 -11.22 3.35 19.74
CA SER A 44 -12.57 3.08 19.20
C SER A 44 -13.63 3.80 20.01
N LEU A 45 -13.50 3.85 21.35
CA LEU A 45 -14.39 4.61 22.22
C LEU A 45 -14.23 6.12 22.02
N ALA A 46 -13.01 6.60 21.80
CA ALA A 46 -12.70 8.01 21.55
C ALA A 46 -13.11 8.49 20.15
N ALA A 47 -13.11 7.60 19.14
CA ALA A 47 -13.64 7.89 17.81
C ALA A 47 -15.16 8.12 17.81
N SER A 48 -15.86 7.60 18.84
CA SER A 48 -17.27 7.86 19.09
C SER A 48 -17.56 9.22 19.73
N VAL A 49 -16.52 9.96 20.17
CA VAL A 49 -16.66 11.27 20.81
C VAL A 49 -16.42 12.38 19.79
N PRO A 50 -17.37 13.31 19.55
CA PRO A 50 -17.27 14.34 18.51
C PRO A 50 -16.22 15.43 18.73
N SER A 51 -15.28 15.28 19.67
CA SER A 51 -14.32 16.30 20.05
C SER A 51 -12.96 16.16 19.34
N LYS A 52 -12.72 16.98 18.31
CA LYS A 52 -11.41 17.12 17.62
C LYS A 52 -10.24 17.49 18.57
N ARG A 53 -10.51 18.05 19.77
CA ARG A 53 -9.49 18.37 20.77
C ARG A 53 -8.99 17.14 21.53
N PHE A 54 -9.88 16.20 21.85
CA PHE A 54 -9.53 14.97 22.55
C PHE A 54 -8.71 14.03 21.67
N SER A 55 -9.09 13.86 20.42
CA SER A 55 -8.30 13.07 19.46
C SER A 55 -6.90 13.65 19.26
N ARG A 56 -6.72 14.97 19.13
CA ARG A 56 -5.40 15.61 19.05
C ARG A 56 -4.54 15.42 20.30
N TRP A 57 -5.13 15.48 21.48
CA TRP A 57 -4.43 15.26 22.75
C TRP A 57 -3.97 13.79 22.88
N LEU A 58 -4.84 12.83 22.57
CA LEU A 58 -4.51 11.40 22.58
C LEU A 58 -3.38 11.10 21.58
N PHE A 59 -3.45 11.67 20.40
CA PHE A 59 -2.42 11.60 19.35
C PHE A 59 -1.03 12.06 19.85
N SER A 60 -0.98 13.23 20.50
CA SER A 60 0.29 13.77 20.99
C SER A 60 0.93 12.90 22.07
N LYS A 61 0.12 12.13 22.81
CA LYS A 61 0.59 11.17 23.82
C LYS A 61 1.10 9.87 23.20
N LEU A 62 0.41 9.35 22.16
CA LEU A 62 0.80 8.15 21.45
C LEU A 62 2.12 8.33 20.71
N ILE A 63 2.32 9.48 20.04
CA ILE A 63 3.58 9.82 19.36
C ILE A 63 4.75 9.92 20.37
N ARG A 64 4.52 10.40 21.59
CA ARG A 64 5.59 10.47 22.62
C ARG A 64 5.95 9.09 23.19
N LEU A 65 5.00 8.15 23.24
CA LEU A 65 5.29 6.77 23.69
C LEU A 65 6.14 6.01 22.66
N GLN A 66 6.02 6.37 21.39
CA GLN A 66 6.74 5.77 20.28
C GLN A 66 8.25 6.03 20.33
N SER A 67 8.69 7.21 20.76
CA SER A 67 10.12 7.58 20.89
C SER A 67 10.90 6.77 21.95
N SER A 68 10.23 5.86 22.67
CA SER A 68 10.80 5.04 23.73
C SER A 68 11.12 3.59 23.33
N PHE A 69 10.95 3.21 22.05
CA PHE A 69 11.18 1.83 21.55
C PHE A 69 12.49 1.71 20.76
N PRO A 70 13.14 0.52 20.73
CA PRO A 70 14.33 0.26 19.93
C PRO A 70 14.05 0.40 18.43
N ALA A 71 15.04 0.89 17.67
CA ALA A 71 14.88 1.34 16.28
C ALA A 71 14.51 0.22 15.27
N ASP A 72 14.84 -1.01 15.55
CA ASP A 72 14.63 -2.18 14.70
C ASP A 72 13.22 -2.82 14.83
N GLU A 73 12.60 -2.74 16.01
CA GLU A 73 11.19 -3.08 16.19
C GLU A 73 10.24 -1.88 15.90
N ALA A 74 10.76 -0.66 15.97
CA ALA A 74 10.00 0.56 15.76
C ALA A 74 9.51 0.70 14.30
N ASN A 75 10.24 0.18 13.32
CA ASN A 75 9.90 0.42 11.91
C ASN A 75 8.56 -0.21 11.49
N THR A 76 8.30 -1.47 11.83
CA THR A 76 7.02 -2.14 11.46
C THR A 76 5.85 -1.73 12.35
N ALA A 77 6.11 -1.46 13.64
CA ALA A 77 5.10 -0.97 14.56
C ALA A 77 4.72 0.49 14.28
N ASP A 78 5.71 1.29 13.86
CA ASP A 78 5.54 2.69 13.49
C ASP A 78 4.65 2.84 12.26
N ASP A 79 4.90 2.08 11.21
CA ASP A 79 4.10 2.06 9.98
C ASP A 79 2.63 1.71 10.27
N ALA A 80 2.37 0.70 11.10
CA ALA A 80 1.01 0.32 11.47
C ALA A 80 0.30 1.40 12.30
N VAL A 81 1.00 2.05 13.24
CA VAL A 81 0.46 3.12 14.06
C VAL A 81 0.18 4.36 13.19
N ARG A 82 1.09 4.76 12.33
CA ARG A 82 0.93 5.92 11.45
C ARG A 82 -0.21 5.75 10.47
N SER A 83 -0.30 4.59 9.83
CA SER A 83 -1.42 4.26 8.94
C SER A 83 -2.75 4.30 9.66
N PHE A 84 -2.83 3.69 10.85
CA PHE A 84 -4.01 3.75 11.68
C PHE A 84 -4.40 5.19 12.05
N LEU A 85 -3.42 6.01 12.40
CA LEU A 85 -3.63 7.41 12.75
C LEU A 85 -4.07 8.24 11.53
N PHE A 86 -3.52 7.97 10.34
CA PHE A 86 -3.94 8.60 9.09
C PHE A 86 -5.41 8.31 8.79
N TYR A 87 -5.84 7.05 8.88
CA TYR A 87 -7.22 6.67 8.62
C TYR A 87 -8.21 7.27 9.62
N LEU A 88 -7.85 7.34 10.91
CA LEU A 88 -8.67 8.03 11.92
C LEU A 88 -8.79 9.53 11.64
N ARG A 89 -7.70 10.18 11.21
CA ARG A 89 -7.67 11.61 10.91
C ARG A 89 -8.57 11.96 9.74
N ASN A 90 -8.70 11.07 8.76
CA ASN A 90 -9.50 11.27 7.56
C ASN A 90 -10.95 10.79 7.72
N GLY A 91 -11.38 10.46 8.94
CA GLY A 91 -12.78 10.11 9.23
C GLY A 91 -13.21 8.72 8.80
N ASN A 92 -12.28 7.87 8.42
CA ASN A 92 -12.56 6.48 8.08
C ASN A 92 -12.86 5.66 9.35
N ALA A 93 -13.97 4.94 9.36
CA ALA A 93 -14.38 4.12 10.49
C ALA A 93 -13.49 2.88 10.59
N PHE A 94 -12.83 2.73 11.73
CA PHE A 94 -12.16 1.50 12.09
C PHE A 94 -13.18 0.48 12.61
N SER A 95 -13.27 -0.68 11.97
CA SER A 95 -14.08 -1.79 12.44
C SER A 95 -13.17 -2.84 13.08
N PRO A 96 -13.24 -3.07 14.40
CA PRO A 96 -12.48 -4.12 15.08
C PRO A 96 -12.69 -5.47 14.38
N GLY A 97 -11.61 -6.15 14.01
CA GLY A 97 -11.64 -7.44 13.33
C GLY A 97 -11.77 -7.42 11.79
N LYS A 98 -11.95 -6.26 11.19
CA LYS A 98 -12.05 -6.11 9.73
C LYS A 98 -10.90 -5.33 9.10
N GLY A 99 -9.82 -5.06 9.77
CA GLY A 99 -8.71 -4.27 9.23
C GLY A 99 -9.08 -2.84 8.81
N VAL A 100 -8.07 -2.07 8.43
CA VAL A 100 -8.24 -0.75 7.83
C VAL A 100 -8.43 -0.95 6.32
N CYS A 101 -9.22 -0.15 5.63
CA CYS A 101 -9.55 -0.30 4.20
C CYS A 101 -10.33 -1.58 3.83
N THR A 102 -11.38 -1.89 4.57
CA THR A 102 -12.15 -3.15 4.40
C THR A 102 -13.17 -3.15 3.27
N GLY A 103 -13.17 -2.18 2.37
CA GLY A 103 -14.29 -2.00 1.43
C GLY A 103 -14.31 -2.94 0.23
N ASN A 104 -13.16 -3.46 -0.20
CA ASN A 104 -13.05 -4.04 -1.53
C ASN A 104 -12.53 -5.48 -1.52
N GLY A 105 -13.34 -6.43 -0.99
CA GLY A 105 -13.07 -7.84 -1.19
C GLY A 105 -12.93 -8.20 -2.67
N ILE A 106 -12.18 -9.24 -2.97
CA ILE A 106 -11.89 -9.69 -4.35
C ILE A 106 -13.17 -9.82 -5.20
N ALA A 107 -14.28 -10.30 -4.63
CA ALA A 107 -15.56 -10.43 -5.32
C ALA A 107 -16.14 -9.06 -5.74
N SER A 108 -15.94 -8.03 -4.92
CA SER A 108 -16.37 -6.66 -5.26
C SER A 108 -15.57 -6.12 -6.43
N VAL A 109 -14.25 -6.28 -6.42
CA VAL A 109 -13.38 -5.83 -7.51
C VAL A 109 -13.71 -6.59 -8.80
N GLN A 110 -13.88 -7.92 -8.75
CA GLN A 110 -14.30 -8.72 -9.88
C GLN A 110 -15.65 -8.29 -10.45
N SER A 111 -16.61 -7.97 -9.57
CA SER A 111 -17.93 -7.46 -9.98
C SER A 111 -17.82 -6.12 -10.73
N HIS A 112 -16.94 -5.22 -10.29
CA HIS A 112 -16.69 -3.97 -11.01
C HIS A 112 -16.11 -4.19 -12.40
N PHE A 113 -15.11 -5.09 -12.53
CA PHE A 113 -14.58 -5.48 -13.85
C PHE A 113 -15.64 -6.12 -14.73
N ALA A 114 -16.47 -7.04 -14.19
CA ALA A 114 -17.54 -7.69 -14.92
C ALA A 114 -18.59 -6.71 -15.43
N ARG A 115 -19.03 -5.77 -14.57
CA ARG A 115 -20.02 -4.74 -14.93
C ARG A 115 -19.55 -3.85 -16.08
N LEU A 116 -18.24 -3.63 -16.19
CA LEU A 116 -17.63 -2.85 -17.27
C LEU A 116 -17.25 -3.72 -18.49
N GLY A 117 -17.59 -5.03 -18.50
CA GLY A 117 -17.19 -5.95 -19.57
C GLY A 117 -15.69 -6.19 -19.68
N LEU A 118 -14.94 -5.92 -18.59
CA LEU A 118 -13.47 -5.98 -18.56
C LEU A 118 -12.92 -7.23 -17.87
N LEU A 119 -13.79 -8.07 -17.28
CA LEU A 119 -13.37 -9.31 -16.60
C LEU A 119 -13.22 -10.43 -17.59
N ASP A 120 -11.99 -10.78 -17.91
CA ASP A 120 -11.64 -11.91 -18.76
C ASP A 120 -10.31 -12.56 -18.31
N LYS A 121 -9.82 -13.54 -19.11
CA LYS A 121 -8.57 -14.27 -18.83
C LYS A 121 -7.29 -13.40 -18.78
N GLN A 122 -7.35 -12.15 -19.22
CA GLN A 122 -6.23 -11.22 -19.16
C GLN A 122 -6.16 -10.48 -17.81
N VAL A 123 -7.21 -10.55 -16.97
CA VAL A 123 -7.21 -10.00 -15.61
C VAL A 123 -6.87 -11.09 -14.62
N VAL A 124 -5.75 -10.96 -13.96
CA VAL A 124 -5.24 -11.92 -12.98
C VAL A 124 -5.21 -11.28 -11.59
N PHE A 125 -5.82 -11.94 -10.63
CA PHE A 125 -5.86 -11.51 -9.24
C PHE A 125 -4.83 -12.30 -8.43
N LEU A 126 -3.91 -11.58 -7.77
CA LEU A 126 -2.94 -12.13 -6.82
C LEU A 126 -3.41 -11.77 -5.42
N LYS A 127 -4.11 -12.70 -4.78
CA LYS A 127 -4.69 -12.49 -3.46
C LYS A 127 -3.72 -12.89 -2.36
N GLY A 128 -3.26 -11.95 -1.55
CA GLY A 128 -2.38 -12.17 -0.41
C GLY A 128 -1.48 -10.97 -0.15
N PHE A 129 -0.66 -11.06 0.89
CA PHE A 129 0.36 -10.05 1.12
C PHE A 129 1.37 -10.02 -0.02
N PHE A 130 1.95 -8.86 -0.29
CA PHE A 130 2.96 -8.71 -1.33
C PHE A 130 4.18 -9.58 -1.06
N SER A 131 4.62 -9.66 0.20
CA SER A 131 5.68 -10.59 0.64
C SER A 131 5.45 -12.05 0.25
N ASP A 132 4.19 -12.49 0.20
CA ASP A 132 3.85 -13.89 -0.05
C ASP A 132 3.57 -14.15 -1.54
N THR A 133 2.96 -13.18 -2.21
CA THR A 133 2.41 -13.38 -3.56
C THR A 133 3.34 -12.93 -4.67
N LEU A 134 4.09 -11.83 -4.47
CA LEU A 134 4.91 -11.27 -5.54
C LEU A 134 6.18 -12.08 -5.86
N PRO A 135 6.86 -12.73 -4.89
CA PRO A 135 8.04 -13.56 -5.19
C PRO A 135 7.73 -14.68 -6.18
N THR A 136 6.55 -15.28 -6.08
CA THR A 136 6.12 -16.43 -6.90
C THR A 136 5.15 -16.07 -8.01
N ALA A 137 4.84 -14.78 -8.17
CA ALA A 137 3.91 -14.33 -9.20
C ALA A 137 4.41 -14.72 -10.61
N PRO A 138 3.54 -15.28 -11.47
CA PRO A 138 3.89 -15.72 -12.83
C PRO A 138 4.01 -14.49 -13.77
N ILE A 139 4.84 -13.55 -13.38
CA ILE A 139 5.12 -12.30 -14.10
C ILE A 139 6.58 -12.33 -14.50
N GLU A 140 6.84 -12.44 -15.77
CA GLU A 140 8.20 -12.41 -16.32
C GLU A 140 8.63 -10.99 -16.67
N ARG A 141 7.70 -10.21 -17.25
CA ARG A 141 7.98 -8.84 -17.72
C ARG A 141 6.78 -7.93 -17.52
N LEU A 142 7.08 -6.67 -17.17
CA LEU A 142 6.11 -5.61 -17.00
C LEU A 142 6.41 -4.46 -17.97
N SER A 143 5.40 -3.86 -18.55
CA SER A 143 5.51 -2.58 -19.28
C SER A 143 5.10 -1.40 -18.40
N LEU A 144 4.31 -1.66 -17.38
CA LEU A 144 3.85 -0.68 -16.40
C LEU A 144 3.76 -1.36 -15.02
N LEU A 145 4.30 -0.70 -14.02
CA LEU A 145 4.21 -1.05 -12.61
C LEU A 145 3.58 0.13 -11.86
N ARG A 146 2.39 -0.05 -11.26
CA ARG A 146 1.79 0.92 -10.35
C ARG A 146 1.79 0.36 -8.95
N LEU A 147 2.42 1.08 -8.06
CA LEU A 147 2.54 0.79 -6.64
C LEU A 147 1.54 1.66 -5.87
N ASP A 148 0.76 1.03 -5.01
CA ASP A 148 -0.31 1.61 -4.21
C ASP A 148 -0.35 0.81 -2.89
N GLY A 149 0.74 0.88 -2.16
CA GLY A 149 0.99 0.02 -1.00
C GLY A 149 1.05 0.77 0.32
N ASP A 150 0.97 2.11 0.31
CA ASP A 150 0.98 3.03 1.44
C ASP A 150 2.24 2.92 2.34
N LEU A 151 2.54 1.69 2.80
CA LEU A 151 3.50 1.41 3.86
C LEU A 151 4.90 1.12 3.30
N TYR A 152 5.92 1.28 4.17
CA TYR A 152 7.30 0.97 3.83
C TYR A 152 7.48 -0.48 3.36
N ALA A 153 7.00 -1.45 4.15
CA ALA A 153 7.19 -2.87 3.84
C ALA A 153 6.53 -3.28 2.52
N SER A 154 5.27 -2.92 2.32
CA SER A 154 4.54 -3.26 1.09
C SER A 154 5.11 -2.58 -0.15
N THR A 155 5.53 -1.32 -0.05
CA THR A 155 6.20 -0.61 -1.15
C THR A 155 7.54 -1.24 -1.46
N ARG A 156 8.33 -1.61 -0.42
CA ARG A 156 9.62 -2.28 -0.55
C ARG A 156 9.48 -3.64 -1.22
N ASP A 157 8.57 -4.49 -0.74
CA ASP A 157 8.30 -5.82 -1.32
C ASP A 157 7.92 -5.71 -2.80
N ALA A 158 7.06 -4.76 -3.14
CA ALA A 158 6.65 -4.56 -4.52
C ALA A 158 7.79 -4.07 -5.42
N LEU A 159 8.64 -3.18 -4.94
CA LEU A 159 9.82 -2.73 -5.68
C LEU A 159 10.83 -3.88 -5.86
N GLU A 160 11.16 -4.61 -4.81
CA GLU A 160 12.14 -5.71 -4.86
C GLU A 160 11.74 -6.82 -5.84
N HIS A 161 10.46 -7.19 -5.86
CA HIS A 161 10.00 -8.31 -6.68
C HIS A 161 9.52 -7.92 -8.07
N MET A 162 9.04 -6.69 -8.27
CA MET A 162 8.41 -6.28 -9.52
C MET A 162 9.24 -5.30 -10.35
N TYR A 163 10.00 -4.41 -9.73
CA TYR A 163 10.82 -3.44 -10.50
C TYR A 163 11.88 -4.12 -11.39
N PRO A 164 12.57 -5.19 -10.96
CA PRO A 164 13.49 -5.91 -11.85
C PRO A 164 12.83 -6.45 -13.12
N LYS A 165 11.53 -6.78 -13.04
CA LYS A 165 10.72 -7.28 -14.16
C LYS A 165 10.17 -6.17 -15.06
N LEU A 166 10.30 -4.90 -14.67
CA LEU A 166 9.89 -3.76 -15.50
C LEU A 166 10.80 -3.66 -16.72
N SER A 167 10.24 -3.67 -17.89
CA SER A 167 11.00 -3.62 -19.15
C SER A 167 11.71 -2.28 -19.30
N PRO A 168 12.88 -2.23 -19.95
CA PRO A 168 13.49 -0.96 -20.37
C PRO A 168 12.49 -0.10 -21.15
N GLY A 169 12.35 1.17 -20.75
CA GLY A 169 11.35 2.09 -21.30
C GLY A 169 9.94 1.94 -20.68
N GLY A 170 9.73 0.99 -19.78
CA GLY A 170 8.51 0.85 -18.99
C GLY A 170 8.36 1.93 -17.93
N PHE A 171 7.17 2.11 -17.40
CA PHE A 171 6.85 3.13 -16.41
C PHE A 171 6.64 2.52 -15.04
N CYS A 172 7.24 3.13 -14.02
CA CYS A 172 6.93 2.89 -12.61
C CYS A 172 6.15 4.09 -12.08
N ILE A 173 4.98 3.86 -11.52
CA ILE A 173 4.12 4.86 -10.89
C ILE A 173 4.04 4.50 -9.42
N VAL A 174 4.19 5.49 -8.54
CA VAL A 174 3.99 5.36 -7.09
C VAL A 174 2.88 6.31 -6.68
N ASP A 175 1.79 5.78 -6.15
CA ASP A 175 0.58 6.52 -5.85
C ASP A 175 0.73 7.43 -4.64
N ASP A 176 1.43 6.95 -3.62
CA ASP A 176 1.45 7.56 -2.28
C ASP A 176 2.77 8.22 -1.89
N TYR A 177 3.60 8.57 -2.87
CA TYR A 177 4.95 9.07 -2.60
C TYR A 177 4.98 10.33 -1.73
N TYR A 178 4.03 11.27 -1.94
CA TYR A 178 3.91 12.47 -1.12
C TYR A 178 2.92 12.33 0.03
N SER A 179 2.01 11.34 -0.03
CA SER A 179 0.98 11.12 0.97
C SER A 179 1.52 10.42 2.22
N PHE A 180 2.44 9.45 2.02
CA PHE A 180 2.99 8.63 3.10
C PHE A 180 4.52 8.70 3.12
N GLN A 181 5.06 9.17 4.22
CA GLN A 181 6.52 9.29 4.43
C GLN A 181 7.20 7.92 4.32
N GLU A 182 6.55 6.86 4.77
CA GLU A 182 7.01 5.48 4.73
C GLU A 182 7.14 4.96 3.29
N CYS A 183 6.14 5.23 2.46
CA CYS A 183 6.19 4.93 1.03
C CYS A 183 7.36 5.66 0.36
N ARG A 184 7.47 6.97 0.59
CA ARG A 184 8.56 7.80 0.08
C ARG A 184 9.93 7.23 0.47
N ARG A 185 10.12 6.92 1.75
CA ARG A 185 11.38 6.37 2.26
C ARG A 185 11.74 5.06 1.56
N ALA A 186 10.78 4.14 1.41
CA ALA A 186 11.00 2.87 0.71
C ALA A 186 11.43 3.08 -0.75
N VAL A 187 10.81 4.04 -1.43
CA VAL A 187 11.15 4.39 -2.82
C VAL A 187 12.54 5.00 -2.91
N ASP A 188 12.84 5.98 -2.07
CA ASP A 188 14.12 6.72 -2.09
C ASP A 188 15.28 5.77 -1.77
N GLU A 189 15.18 4.96 -0.71
CA GLU A 189 16.19 3.96 -0.33
C GLU A 189 16.38 2.90 -1.43
N TYR A 190 15.29 2.40 -2.04
CA TYR A 190 15.40 1.43 -3.14
C TYR A 190 16.10 2.03 -4.35
N ARG A 191 15.77 3.25 -4.73
CA ARG A 191 16.38 3.95 -5.87
C ARG A 191 17.87 4.23 -5.63
N GLU A 192 18.23 4.64 -4.42
CA GLU A 192 19.63 4.85 -4.03
C GLU A 192 20.42 3.55 -4.08
N LEU A 193 19.91 2.49 -3.45
CA LEU A 193 20.55 1.16 -3.41
C LEU A 193 20.81 0.58 -4.81
N HIS A 194 19.88 0.79 -5.73
CA HIS A 194 19.93 0.24 -7.08
C HIS A 194 20.45 1.24 -8.12
N HIS A 195 20.96 2.39 -7.69
CA HIS A 195 21.51 3.45 -8.55
C HIS A 195 20.54 3.90 -9.66
N ILE A 196 19.24 4.01 -9.31
CA ILE A 196 18.18 4.42 -10.23
C ILE A 196 18.18 5.95 -10.29
N GLY A 197 18.85 6.51 -11.32
CA GLY A 197 19.03 7.95 -11.50
C GLY A 197 18.01 8.61 -12.44
N GLU A 198 16.98 7.91 -12.90
CA GLU A 198 15.94 8.45 -13.75
C GLU A 198 15.15 9.55 -13.03
N GLU A 199 14.83 10.62 -13.75
CA GLU A 199 14.04 11.71 -13.22
C GLU A 199 12.68 11.22 -12.74
N MET A 200 12.31 11.56 -11.50
CA MET A 200 10.96 11.38 -10.99
C MET A 200 10.12 12.60 -11.36
N VAL A 201 8.99 12.35 -12.01
CA VAL A 201 8.04 13.37 -12.42
C VAL A 201 6.81 13.28 -11.52
N SER A 202 6.41 14.41 -10.93
CA SER A 202 5.16 14.50 -10.18
C SER A 202 3.96 14.39 -11.12
N ILE A 203 2.98 13.58 -10.76
CA ILE A 203 1.69 13.46 -11.46
C ILE A 203 0.71 14.45 -10.85
N ASP A 204 0.64 14.47 -9.53
CA ASP A 204 -0.27 15.27 -8.72
C ASP A 204 0.35 15.53 -7.32
N GLU A 205 -0.49 15.91 -6.36
CA GLU A 205 -0.07 16.20 -4.98
C GLU A 205 0.33 14.95 -4.17
N ALA A 206 0.04 13.74 -4.67
CA ALA A 206 0.30 12.46 -3.99
C ALA A 206 1.32 11.60 -4.72
N SER A 207 1.28 11.60 -6.05
CA SER A 207 1.84 10.55 -6.90
C SER A 207 3.03 11.02 -7.73
N VAL A 208 3.94 10.09 -8.00
CA VAL A 208 5.08 10.30 -8.91
C VAL A 208 5.20 9.16 -9.91
N PHE A 209 5.93 9.40 -10.99
CA PHE A 209 6.36 8.35 -11.89
C PHE A 209 7.76 8.60 -12.41
N TRP A 210 8.38 7.52 -12.89
CA TRP A 210 9.58 7.59 -13.71
C TRP A 210 9.57 6.52 -14.80
N ARG A 211 10.38 6.72 -15.81
CA ARG A 211 10.52 5.78 -16.91
C ARG A 211 11.85 5.04 -16.77
N ARG A 212 11.81 3.70 -16.67
CA ARG A 212 13.03 2.90 -16.61
C ARG A 212 13.88 3.15 -17.85
N ARG A 213 15.17 3.43 -17.66
CA ARG A 213 16.12 3.72 -18.75
C ARG A 213 16.08 2.61 -19.81
N LYS A 214 16.17 3.02 -21.07
CA LYS A 214 16.46 2.10 -22.17
C LYS A 214 17.95 1.78 -22.11
N LEU A 215 18.30 0.51 -22.07
CA LEU A 215 19.66 0.03 -22.23
C LEU A 215 20.14 0.34 -23.62
#